data_e0a648dec73eff19f93127b4c5ec9dc2
#
_entry.id   e0a648dec73eff19f93127b4c5ec9dc2
#
_cell.length_a   1.000
_cell.length_b   1.000
_cell.length_c   1.000
_cell.angle_alpha   90.00
_cell.angle_beta   90.00
_cell.angle_gamma   90.00
#
_symmetry.space_group_name_H-M   'P 1'
#
loop_
_entity.id
_entity.type
_entity.pdbx_description
1 polymer ?
#
loop_
_entity_poly.entity_id
_entity_poly.type
_entity_poly.pdbx_seq_one_letter_code
_entity_poly.pdbx_strand_id
1 'polypeptide(L)'
;MEQIKELVVKGKYRKIAAAVQNALDNGIHAESILQFMAEAMDTVGECFQKGEIFVPEMLIAAKTMKLGLDVLKPHLKNAPHSCRGKVIIGTVAGDLHDIGKNLVCMMLEATGMDVIDLGVDAPAEKFLDTYEANPDARIIACSALLTTTLPSMKAIVEAINAAPWRDRVTVMIGGGPITREFAEQIGADVYTDDAASAAREATQILSSSK
;
A
#
# COMPACT_ATOMS: atom_id res chain seq x y z
N MET A 1 -24.39 -5.90 -1.94
CA MET A 1 -22.93 -6.01 -2.12
C MET A 1 -22.48 -5.28 -3.37
N GLU A 2 -23.05 -5.55 -4.54
CA GLU A 2 -22.70 -4.88 -5.80
C GLU A 2 -22.79 -3.34 -5.73
N GLN A 3 -23.79 -2.81 -5.03
CA GLN A 3 -23.91 -1.37 -4.79
C GLN A 3 -22.69 -0.77 -4.06
N ILE A 4 -22.11 -1.48 -3.08
CA ILE A 4 -20.93 -1.02 -2.34
C ILE A 4 -19.72 -0.98 -3.28
N LYS A 5 -19.52 -2.04 -4.09
CA LYS A 5 -18.48 -2.09 -5.11
C LYS A 5 -18.59 -0.92 -6.08
N GLU A 6 -19.80 -0.68 -6.61
CA GLU A 6 -20.06 0.44 -7.51
C GLU A 6 -19.77 1.81 -6.87
N LEU A 7 -20.11 1.99 -5.59
CA LEU A 7 -19.84 3.23 -4.87
C LEU A 7 -18.33 3.50 -4.73
N VAL A 8 -17.52 2.47 -4.48
CA VAL A 8 -16.06 2.59 -4.40
C VAL A 8 -15.50 2.92 -5.78
N VAL A 9 -15.81 2.12 -6.81
CA VAL A 9 -15.30 2.33 -8.18
C VAL A 9 -15.64 3.72 -8.71
N LYS A 10 -16.87 4.20 -8.45
CA LYS A 10 -17.33 5.53 -8.90
C LYS A 10 -16.97 6.67 -7.93
N GLY A 11 -16.22 6.40 -6.86
CA GLY A 11 -15.79 7.42 -5.91
C GLY A 11 -16.93 8.12 -5.16
N LYS A 12 -18.03 7.44 -4.87
CA LYS A 12 -19.22 8.05 -4.23
C LYS A 12 -19.06 8.13 -2.70
N TYR A 13 -17.97 8.75 -2.25
CA TYR A 13 -17.53 8.81 -0.86
C TYR A 13 -18.61 9.29 0.15
N ARG A 14 -19.53 10.17 -0.26
CA ARG A 14 -20.63 10.66 0.62
C ARG A 14 -21.68 9.59 0.93
N LYS A 15 -21.74 8.51 0.15
CA LYS A 15 -22.77 7.47 0.26
C LYS A 15 -22.23 6.17 0.86
N ILE A 16 -20.92 5.97 0.88
CA ILE A 16 -20.32 4.67 1.22
C ILE A 16 -20.57 4.30 2.67
N ALA A 17 -20.42 5.24 3.62
CA ALA A 17 -20.60 4.97 5.04
C ALA A 17 -22.02 4.45 5.35
N ALA A 18 -23.04 5.10 4.79
CA ALA A 18 -24.43 4.66 4.96
C ALA A 18 -24.70 3.31 4.29
N ALA A 19 -24.10 3.04 3.13
CA ALA A 19 -24.26 1.77 2.43
C ALA A 19 -23.61 0.61 3.18
N VAL A 20 -22.42 0.82 3.74
CA VAL A 20 -21.70 -0.15 4.58
C VAL A 20 -22.47 -0.41 5.87
N GLN A 21 -22.92 0.64 6.56
CA GLN A 21 -23.73 0.48 7.78
C GLN A 21 -25.02 -0.30 7.51
N ASN A 22 -25.74 0.02 6.44
CA ASN A 22 -26.93 -0.72 6.06
C ASN A 22 -26.65 -2.21 5.76
N ALA A 23 -25.51 -2.52 5.14
CA ALA A 23 -25.11 -3.91 4.91
C ALA A 23 -24.85 -4.66 6.22
N LEU A 24 -24.17 -4.03 7.19
CA LEU A 24 -23.96 -4.57 8.53
C LEU A 24 -25.29 -4.79 9.27
N ASP A 25 -26.20 -3.81 9.23
CA ASP A 25 -27.51 -3.87 9.87
C ASP A 25 -28.41 -5.00 9.28
N ASN A 26 -28.18 -5.35 8.02
CA ASN A 26 -28.80 -6.50 7.35
C ASN A 26 -28.07 -7.84 7.60
N GLY A 27 -27.11 -7.89 8.51
CA GLY A 27 -26.44 -9.11 8.94
C GLY A 27 -25.33 -9.59 8.01
N ILE A 28 -24.84 -8.74 7.10
CA ILE A 28 -23.68 -9.10 6.26
C ILE A 28 -22.41 -8.97 7.11
N HIS A 29 -21.56 -10.00 7.10
CA HIS A 29 -20.33 -10.01 7.86
C HIS A 29 -19.36 -8.93 7.37
N ALA A 30 -18.70 -8.25 8.31
CA ALA A 30 -17.75 -7.15 8.01
C ALA A 30 -16.62 -7.58 7.09
N GLU A 31 -16.10 -8.81 7.24
CA GLU A 31 -15.06 -9.38 6.41
C GLU A 31 -15.50 -9.52 4.94
N SER A 32 -16.74 -9.94 4.73
CA SER A 32 -17.29 -10.06 3.38
C SER A 32 -17.43 -8.69 2.72
N ILE A 33 -17.90 -7.67 3.48
CA ILE A 33 -17.98 -6.30 2.97
C ILE A 33 -16.59 -5.78 2.60
N LEU A 34 -15.59 -6.00 3.48
CA LEU A 34 -14.20 -5.62 3.25
C LEU A 34 -13.65 -6.25 1.97
N GLN A 35 -13.89 -7.55 1.75
CA GLN A 35 -13.44 -8.25 0.56
C GLN A 35 -14.04 -7.62 -0.72
N PHE A 36 -15.33 -7.33 -0.76
CA PHE A 36 -15.96 -6.69 -1.91
C PHE A 36 -15.44 -5.27 -2.17
N MET A 37 -15.13 -4.53 -1.11
CA MET A 37 -14.51 -3.22 -1.23
C MET A 37 -13.07 -3.31 -1.76
N ALA A 38 -12.31 -4.33 -1.36
CA ALA A 38 -10.97 -4.59 -1.88
C ALA A 38 -11.00 -4.95 -3.38
N GLU A 39 -11.92 -5.85 -3.81
CA GLU A 39 -12.13 -6.17 -5.22
C GLU A 39 -12.52 -4.94 -6.06
N ALA A 40 -13.24 -3.98 -5.46
CA ALA A 40 -13.53 -2.71 -6.12
C ALA A 40 -12.26 -1.90 -6.38
N MET A 41 -11.32 -1.88 -5.43
CA MET A 41 -10.04 -1.19 -5.62
C MET A 41 -9.13 -1.89 -6.62
N ASP A 42 -9.17 -3.22 -6.72
CA ASP A 42 -8.48 -3.96 -7.79
C ASP A 42 -8.99 -3.49 -9.17
N THR A 43 -10.33 -3.34 -9.32
CA THR A 43 -10.95 -2.80 -10.55
C THR A 43 -10.48 -1.36 -10.83
N VAL A 44 -10.41 -0.50 -9.80
CA VAL A 44 -9.90 0.87 -9.94
C VAL A 44 -8.44 0.87 -10.40
N GLY A 45 -7.60 0.00 -9.85
CA GLY A 45 -6.21 -0.16 -10.27
C GLY A 45 -6.06 -0.59 -11.72
N GLU A 46 -6.89 -1.54 -12.18
CA GLU A 46 -6.91 -1.96 -13.58
C GLU A 46 -7.33 -0.82 -14.53
N CYS A 47 -8.39 -0.08 -14.19
CA CYS A 47 -8.85 1.06 -14.99
C CYS A 47 -7.76 2.16 -15.07
N PHE A 48 -7.05 2.41 -13.98
CA PHE A 48 -5.96 3.37 -13.98
C PHE A 48 -4.83 2.93 -14.92
N GLN A 49 -4.43 1.67 -14.90
CA GLN A 49 -3.38 1.14 -15.78
C GLN A 49 -3.75 1.18 -17.25
N LYS A 50 -5.04 0.99 -17.56
CA LYS A 50 -5.57 1.10 -18.94
C LYS A 50 -5.72 2.56 -19.38
N GLY A 51 -5.48 3.55 -18.49
CA GLY A 51 -5.70 4.96 -18.78
C GLY A 51 -7.17 5.37 -18.87
N GLU A 52 -8.09 4.54 -18.37
CA GLU A 52 -9.52 4.79 -18.35
C GLU A 52 -9.92 5.77 -17.23
N ILE A 53 -9.11 5.85 -16.17
CA ILE A 53 -9.22 6.84 -15.10
C ILE A 53 -7.85 7.45 -14.81
N PHE A 54 -7.85 8.63 -14.17
CA PHE A 54 -6.65 9.37 -13.82
C PHE A 54 -6.48 9.47 -12.29
N VAL A 55 -5.35 10.04 -11.85
CA VAL A 55 -5.01 10.17 -10.42
C VAL A 55 -6.15 10.76 -9.58
N PRO A 56 -6.87 11.83 -10.00
CA PRO A 56 -7.98 12.36 -9.19
C PRO A 56 -9.10 11.36 -8.92
N GLU A 57 -9.50 10.58 -9.93
CA GLU A 57 -10.54 9.55 -9.78
C GLU A 57 -10.09 8.44 -8.85
N MET A 58 -8.84 8.00 -8.98
CA MET A 58 -8.23 7.00 -8.11
C MET A 58 -8.18 7.48 -6.65
N LEU A 59 -7.79 8.74 -6.40
CA LEU A 59 -7.79 9.34 -5.07
C LEU A 59 -9.19 9.41 -4.45
N ILE A 60 -10.21 9.71 -5.25
CA ILE A 60 -11.60 9.73 -4.79
C ILE A 60 -12.09 8.32 -4.46
N ALA A 61 -11.70 7.29 -5.24
CA ALA A 61 -11.99 5.91 -4.93
C ALA A 61 -11.30 5.45 -3.64
N ALA A 62 -10.01 5.75 -3.47
CA ALA A 62 -9.26 5.46 -2.24
C ALA A 62 -9.88 6.14 -1.00
N LYS A 63 -10.28 7.42 -1.12
CA LYS A 63 -11.03 8.12 -0.06
C LYS A 63 -12.35 7.42 0.25
N THR A 64 -13.06 6.94 -0.77
CA THR A 64 -14.32 6.21 -0.60
C THR A 64 -14.08 4.91 0.15
N MET A 65 -13.06 4.15 -0.22
CA MET A 65 -12.62 2.94 0.48
C MET A 65 -12.33 3.22 1.95
N LYS A 66 -11.51 4.23 2.24
CA LYS A 66 -11.15 4.61 3.62
C LYS A 66 -12.37 4.91 4.49
N LEU A 67 -13.33 5.69 3.99
CA LEU A 67 -14.56 6.00 4.72
C LEU A 67 -15.45 4.77 4.97
N GLY A 68 -15.46 3.82 4.07
CA GLY A 68 -16.14 2.53 4.28
C GLY A 68 -15.42 1.67 5.32
N LEU A 69 -14.10 1.62 5.28
CA LEU A 69 -13.27 0.93 6.28
C LEU A 69 -13.46 1.49 7.68
N ASP A 70 -13.58 2.80 7.84
CA ASP A 70 -13.80 3.42 9.16
C ASP A 70 -15.10 2.94 9.82
N VAL A 71 -16.14 2.64 9.03
CA VAL A 71 -17.38 2.02 9.51
C VAL A 71 -17.18 0.55 9.88
N LEU A 72 -16.33 -0.18 9.13
CA LEU A 72 -16.08 -1.61 9.38
C LEU A 72 -15.16 -1.86 10.59
N LYS A 73 -14.20 -0.97 10.86
CA LYS A 73 -13.18 -1.13 11.93
C LYS A 73 -13.73 -1.64 13.27
N PRO A 74 -14.86 -1.11 13.84
CA PRO A 74 -15.40 -1.61 15.10
C PRO A 74 -15.86 -3.06 15.03
N HIS A 75 -16.30 -3.52 13.86
CA HIS A 75 -16.87 -4.86 13.62
C HIS A 75 -15.79 -5.88 13.25
N LEU A 76 -14.60 -5.45 12.88
CA LEU A 76 -13.44 -6.29 12.56
C LEU A 76 -12.56 -6.59 13.78
N LYS A 77 -12.80 -5.95 14.93
CA LYS A 77 -11.99 -6.09 16.17
C LYS A 77 -11.95 -7.50 16.78
N ASN A 78 -12.85 -8.40 16.39
CA ASN A 78 -12.89 -9.81 16.86
C ASN A 78 -12.50 -10.81 15.76
N ALA A 79 -12.25 -10.37 14.54
CA ALA A 79 -11.63 -11.20 13.53
C ALA A 79 -10.11 -11.20 13.79
N PRO A 80 -9.41 -12.34 13.64
CA PRO A 80 -7.95 -12.33 13.57
C PRO A 80 -7.60 -11.33 12.48
N HIS A 81 -6.87 -10.27 12.85
CA HIS A 81 -6.59 -9.07 12.05
C HIS A 81 -6.75 -9.32 10.55
N SER A 82 -7.85 -8.84 9.96
CA SER A 82 -8.07 -8.93 8.50
C SER A 82 -7.20 -7.89 7.75
N CYS A 83 -6.09 -7.48 8.37
CA CYS A 83 -5.01 -6.82 7.73
C CYS A 83 -4.38 -7.82 6.76
N ARG A 84 -4.38 -7.51 5.47
CA ARG A 84 -3.73 -8.36 4.44
C ARG A 84 -2.24 -8.52 4.67
N GLY A 85 -1.64 -7.66 5.48
CA GLY A 85 -0.24 -7.65 5.88
C GLY A 85 0.23 -6.24 6.21
N LYS A 86 1.41 -6.15 6.82
CA LYS A 86 2.02 -4.90 7.23
C LYS A 86 3.12 -4.50 6.26
N VAL A 87 3.14 -3.20 5.91
CA VAL A 87 4.10 -2.59 4.98
C VAL A 87 4.79 -1.42 5.69
N ILE A 88 6.12 -1.38 5.67
CA ILE A 88 6.92 -0.24 6.09
C ILE A 88 7.29 0.54 4.83
N ILE A 89 7.06 1.85 4.80
CA ILE A 89 7.37 2.69 3.64
C ILE A 89 7.99 4.01 4.06
N GLY A 90 8.96 4.50 3.27
CA GLY A 90 9.58 5.79 3.52
C GLY A 90 10.22 6.38 2.28
N THR A 91 10.40 7.70 2.26
CA THR A 91 11.27 8.39 1.29
C THR A 91 12.68 8.42 1.85
N VAL A 92 13.64 8.03 1.03
CA VAL A 92 15.05 7.82 1.41
C VAL A 92 15.72 9.10 1.92
N ALA A 93 16.81 8.95 2.68
CA ALA A 93 17.59 10.07 3.21
C ALA A 93 18.03 11.05 2.13
N GLY A 94 17.91 12.35 2.41
CA GLY A 94 18.20 13.45 1.52
C GLY A 94 17.08 13.78 0.52
N ASP A 95 15.97 13.05 0.53
CA ASP A 95 14.82 13.28 -0.33
C ASP A 95 13.60 13.69 0.51
N LEU A 96 12.99 14.84 0.14
CA LEU A 96 11.82 15.41 0.82
C LEU A 96 10.52 15.25 0.02
N HIS A 97 10.56 14.54 -1.09
CA HIS A 97 9.39 14.34 -1.94
C HIS A 97 8.49 13.23 -1.35
N ASP A 98 7.25 13.57 -1.10
CA ASP A 98 6.29 12.67 -0.43
C ASP A 98 5.01 12.39 -1.22
N ILE A 99 4.68 13.20 -2.26
CA ILE A 99 3.41 13.08 -2.99
C ILE A 99 3.23 11.65 -3.55
N GLY A 100 4.23 11.13 -4.25
CA GLY A 100 4.19 9.78 -4.83
C GLY A 100 4.10 8.70 -3.74
N LYS A 101 4.93 8.82 -2.69
CA LYS A 101 4.91 7.92 -1.54
C LYS A 101 3.55 7.92 -0.83
N ASN A 102 2.99 9.10 -0.56
CA ASN A 102 1.68 9.23 0.10
C ASN A 102 0.56 8.61 -0.76
N LEU A 103 0.66 8.71 -2.08
CA LEU A 103 -0.26 8.04 -2.98
C LEU A 103 -0.15 6.50 -2.86
N VAL A 104 1.07 5.96 -2.81
CA VAL A 104 1.31 4.53 -2.55
C VAL A 104 0.72 4.12 -1.20
N CYS A 105 0.99 4.87 -0.13
CA CYS A 105 0.42 4.60 1.21
C CYS A 105 -1.11 4.51 1.16
N MET A 106 -1.77 5.50 0.53
CA MET A 106 -3.22 5.51 0.41
C MET A 106 -3.76 4.31 -0.38
N MET A 107 -3.06 3.88 -1.41
CA MET A 107 -3.45 2.71 -2.22
C MET A 107 -3.28 1.40 -1.44
N LEU A 108 -2.18 1.25 -0.69
CA LEU A 108 -1.92 0.10 0.18
C LEU A 108 -2.97 0.02 1.30
N GLU A 109 -3.23 1.13 2.00
CA GLU A 109 -4.28 1.22 3.03
C GLU A 109 -5.68 0.87 2.45
N ALA A 110 -5.97 1.36 1.24
CA ALA A 110 -7.23 1.09 0.55
C ALA A 110 -7.42 -0.39 0.21
N THR A 111 -6.35 -1.15 0.03
CA THR A 111 -6.41 -2.61 -0.17
C THR A 111 -6.40 -3.41 1.14
N GLY A 112 -6.48 -2.73 2.30
CA GLY A 112 -6.59 -3.36 3.61
C GLY A 112 -5.24 -3.72 4.25
N MET A 113 -4.15 -3.10 3.81
CA MET A 113 -2.83 -3.26 4.42
C MET A 113 -2.64 -2.29 5.58
N ASP A 114 -1.84 -2.69 6.57
CA ASP A 114 -1.38 -1.83 7.66
C ASP A 114 -0.07 -1.15 7.24
N VAL A 115 -0.09 0.17 7.08
CA VAL A 115 1.03 0.94 6.55
C VAL A 115 1.72 1.71 7.67
N ILE A 116 3.01 1.44 7.86
CA ILE A 116 3.90 2.22 8.73
C ILE A 116 4.69 3.18 7.86
N ASP A 117 4.25 4.44 7.83
CA ASP A 117 4.90 5.50 7.05
C ASP A 117 6.02 6.15 7.87
N LEU A 118 7.25 6.01 7.39
CA LEU A 118 8.45 6.62 7.98
C LEU A 118 8.59 8.12 7.65
N GLY A 119 7.73 8.64 6.76
CA GLY A 119 7.84 10.01 6.28
C GLY A 119 8.91 10.18 5.20
N VAL A 120 9.55 11.34 5.21
CA VAL A 120 10.63 11.72 4.28
C VAL A 120 11.98 11.72 4.99
N ASP A 121 13.07 11.81 4.23
CA ASP A 121 14.43 11.87 4.76
C ASP A 121 14.73 10.74 5.76
N ALA A 122 14.31 9.53 5.42
CA ALA A 122 14.46 8.35 6.27
C ALA A 122 15.80 7.64 5.98
N PRO A 123 16.73 7.61 6.96
CA PRO A 123 18.00 6.88 6.84
C PRO A 123 17.77 5.36 6.99
N ALA A 124 18.78 4.57 6.61
CA ALA A 124 18.73 3.10 6.65
C ALA A 124 18.36 2.56 8.04
N GLU A 125 18.95 3.11 9.07
CA GLU A 125 18.71 2.72 10.47
C GLU A 125 17.23 2.80 10.82
N LYS A 126 16.52 3.83 10.33
CA LYS A 126 15.09 3.99 10.62
C LYS A 126 14.24 2.86 10.01
N PHE A 127 14.60 2.35 8.83
CA PHE A 127 13.94 1.18 8.23
C PHE A 127 14.22 -0.08 9.04
N LEU A 128 15.49 -0.30 9.43
CA LEU A 128 15.90 -1.47 10.20
C LEU A 128 15.22 -1.49 11.58
N ASP A 129 15.34 -0.40 12.35
CA ASP A 129 14.74 -0.28 13.69
C ASP A 129 13.22 -0.45 13.65
N THR A 130 12.57 0.12 12.61
CA THR A 130 11.11 -0.02 12.46
C THR A 130 10.73 -1.47 12.17
N TYR A 131 11.51 -2.18 11.36
CA TYR A 131 11.26 -3.60 11.13
C TYR A 131 11.49 -4.43 12.40
N GLU A 132 12.54 -4.17 13.17
CA GLU A 132 12.80 -4.87 14.43
C GLU A 132 11.66 -4.68 15.45
N ALA A 133 11.06 -3.49 15.46
CA ALA A 133 9.87 -3.20 16.27
C ALA A 133 8.57 -3.81 15.69
N ASN A 134 8.57 -4.21 14.40
CA ASN A 134 7.41 -4.75 13.68
C ASN A 134 7.82 -5.96 12.82
N PRO A 135 8.26 -7.07 13.44
CA PRO A 135 8.81 -8.23 12.72
C PRO A 135 7.76 -9.03 11.93
N ASP A 136 6.51 -8.65 12.02
CA ASP A 136 5.38 -9.14 11.23
C ASP A 136 5.20 -8.38 9.91
N ALA A 137 5.97 -7.31 9.66
CA ALA A 137 5.98 -6.63 8.37
C ALA A 137 6.58 -7.56 7.29
N ARG A 138 5.95 -7.57 6.12
CA ARG A 138 6.31 -8.44 5.00
C ARG A 138 6.90 -7.69 3.83
N ILE A 139 6.72 -6.38 3.79
CA ILE A 139 7.19 -5.51 2.73
C ILE A 139 7.88 -4.30 3.35
N ILE A 140 9.05 -3.94 2.82
CA ILE A 140 9.73 -2.68 3.06
C ILE A 140 9.82 -1.95 1.73
N ALA A 141 9.21 -0.76 1.65
CA ALA A 141 9.12 0.03 0.42
C ALA A 141 9.92 1.34 0.54
N CYS A 142 10.74 1.65 -0.47
CA CYS A 142 11.56 2.84 -0.51
C CYS A 142 11.20 3.70 -1.73
N SER A 143 11.04 5.01 -1.51
CA SER A 143 10.74 6.00 -2.54
C SER A 143 11.88 7.02 -2.70
N ALA A 144 12.21 7.40 -3.94
CA ALA A 144 13.10 8.51 -4.23
C ALA A 144 12.66 9.23 -5.51
N LEU A 145 12.82 10.56 -5.55
CA LEU A 145 12.49 11.36 -6.74
C LEU A 145 13.73 12.03 -7.36
N LEU A 146 14.84 12.08 -6.66
CA LEU A 146 16.07 12.71 -7.14
C LEU A 146 17.12 11.66 -7.52
N THR A 147 17.81 11.87 -8.64
CA THR A 147 18.95 11.03 -9.01
C THR A 147 20.10 11.11 -7.99
N THR A 148 20.20 12.25 -7.29
CA THR A 148 21.21 12.49 -6.24
C THR A 148 20.94 11.67 -4.96
N THR A 149 19.73 11.14 -4.77
CA THR A 149 19.36 10.31 -3.62
C THR A 149 19.32 8.80 -3.90
N LEU A 150 19.62 8.39 -5.13
CA LEU A 150 19.80 6.97 -5.49
C LEU A 150 20.88 6.25 -4.66
N PRO A 151 22.03 6.88 -4.31
CA PRO A 151 22.98 6.27 -3.39
C PRO A 151 22.39 5.97 -2.00
N SER A 152 21.51 6.83 -1.48
CA SER A 152 20.81 6.58 -0.21
C SER A 152 19.85 5.39 -0.32
N MET A 153 19.12 5.26 -1.43
CA MET A 153 18.27 4.09 -1.69
C MET A 153 19.10 2.81 -1.74
N LYS A 154 20.21 2.83 -2.44
CA LYS A 154 21.13 1.70 -2.52
C LYS A 154 21.62 1.30 -1.12
N ALA A 155 22.05 2.25 -0.31
CA ALA A 155 22.52 2.00 1.06
C ALA A 155 21.43 1.35 1.95
N ILE A 156 20.17 1.79 1.82
CA ILE A 156 19.04 1.19 2.53
C ILE A 156 18.84 -0.27 2.09
N VAL A 157 18.80 -0.54 0.78
CA VAL A 157 18.60 -1.89 0.24
C VAL A 157 19.76 -2.81 0.64
N GLU A 158 21.01 -2.34 0.58
CA GLU A 158 22.19 -3.09 1.01
C GLU A 158 22.12 -3.42 2.52
N ALA A 159 21.70 -2.47 3.36
CA ALA A 159 21.55 -2.69 4.79
C ALA A 159 20.46 -3.74 5.09
N ILE A 160 19.33 -3.68 4.40
CA ILE A 160 18.25 -4.68 4.50
C ILE A 160 18.77 -6.05 4.02
N ASN A 161 19.49 -6.10 2.90
CA ASN A 161 20.03 -7.35 2.34
C ASN A 161 21.07 -8.00 3.25
N ALA A 162 21.76 -7.24 4.09
CA ALA A 162 22.70 -7.75 5.08
C ALA A 162 22.03 -8.17 6.41
N ALA A 163 20.76 -7.89 6.61
CA ALA A 163 20.06 -8.18 7.85
C ALA A 163 19.75 -9.68 8.00
N PRO A 164 19.79 -10.23 9.23
CA PRO A 164 19.55 -11.66 9.48
C PRO A 164 18.11 -12.11 9.19
N TRP A 165 17.21 -11.17 9.04
CA TRP A 165 15.78 -11.39 8.73
C TRP A 165 15.43 -11.11 7.27
N ARG A 166 16.41 -10.91 6.39
CA ARG A 166 16.22 -10.56 4.97
C ARG A 166 15.19 -11.43 4.24
N ASP A 167 15.23 -12.74 4.48
CA ASP A 167 14.34 -13.71 3.82
C ASP A 167 12.86 -13.59 4.24
N ARG A 168 12.56 -12.75 5.22
CA ARG A 168 11.19 -12.55 5.73
C ARG A 168 10.47 -11.39 5.08
N VAL A 169 11.17 -10.55 4.32
CA VAL A 169 10.63 -9.32 3.73
C VAL A 169 10.88 -9.26 2.24
N THR A 170 9.98 -8.60 1.54
CA THR A 170 10.16 -8.19 0.15
C THR A 170 10.52 -6.71 0.12
N VAL A 171 11.61 -6.37 -0.55
CA VAL A 171 12.07 -4.99 -0.74
C VAL A 171 11.52 -4.44 -2.04
N MET A 172 10.63 -3.46 -1.92
CA MET A 172 10.02 -2.76 -3.07
C MET A 172 10.63 -1.38 -3.23
N ILE A 173 10.90 -0.96 -4.46
CA ILE A 173 11.37 0.40 -4.73
C ILE A 173 10.57 1.04 -5.86
N GLY A 174 10.47 2.37 -5.82
CA GLY A 174 9.82 3.16 -6.84
C GLY A 174 10.12 4.65 -6.74
N GLY A 175 9.76 5.38 -7.79
CA GLY A 175 9.98 6.82 -7.92
C GLY A 175 10.49 7.21 -9.29
N GLY A 176 10.41 8.51 -9.63
CA GLY A 176 10.64 8.99 -11.00
C GLY A 176 11.96 8.57 -11.67
N PRO A 177 13.12 8.62 -11.01
CA PRO A 177 14.39 8.24 -11.61
C PRO A 177 14.71 6.74 -11.48
N ILE A 178 13.85 5.94 -10.84
CA ILE A 178 14.10 4.52 -10.63
C ILE A 178 13.77 3.73 -11.88
N THR A 179 14.63 2.76 -12.21
CA THR A 179 14.42 1.82 -13.31
C THR A 179 14.51 0.37 -12.80
N ARG A 180 14.05 -0.55 -13.61
CA ARG A 180 14.16 -1.99 -13.30
C ARG A 180 15.62 -2.42 -13.20
N GLU A 181 16.46 -1.92 -14.10
CA GLU A 181 17.89 -2.22 -14.10
C GLU A 181 18.57 -1.73 -12.82
N PHE A 182 18.17 -0.53 -12.32
CA PHE A 182 18.68 -0.03 -11.06
C PHE A 182 18.22 -0.91 -9.88
N ALA A 183 16.95 -1.33 -9.86
CA ALA A 183 16.43 -2.23 -8.83
C ALA A 183 17.22 -3.55 -8.76
N GLU A 184 17.45 -4.17 -9.92
CA GLU A 184 18.24 -5.40 -10.04
C GLU A 184 19.68 -5.19 -9.57
N GLN A 185 20.31 -4.07 -9.99
CA GLN A 185 21.69 -3.73 -9.62
C GLN A 185 21.89 -3.59 -8.10
N ILE A 186 20.92 -3.02 -7.39
CA ILE A 186 21.02 -2.81 -5.94
C ILE A 186 20.46 -3.99 -5.12
N GLY A 187 19.86 -4.99 -5.77
CA GLY A 187 19.30 -6.18 -5.11
C GLY A 187 17.94 -5.95 -4.43
N ALA A 188 17.14 -5.03 -4.96
CA ALA A 188 15.72 -4.92 -4.59
C ALA A 188 14.90 -6.02 -5.28
N ASP A 189 13.86 -6.52 -4.60
CA ASP A 189 13.05 -7.64 -5.11
C ASP A 189 12.02 -7.18 -6.14
N VAL A 190 11.44 -5.98 -5.95
CA VAL A 190 10.34 -5.48 -6.75
C VAL A 190 10.57 -4.00 -7.11
N TYR A 191 10.39 -3.68 -8.37
CA TYR A 191 10.28 -2.32 -8.88
C TYR A 191 8.87 -2.07 -9.40
N THR A 192 8.33 -0.89 -9.10
CA THR A 192 7.04 -0.44 -9.62
C THR A 192 7.11 1.01 -10.09
N ASP A 193 6.51 1.29 -11.23
CA ASP A 193 6.51 2.59 -11.92
C ASP A 193 5.40 3.52 -11.42
N ASP A 194 4.37 2.98 -10.80
CA ASP A 194 3.25 3.78 -10.29
C ASP A 194 2.64 3.17 -9.01
N ALA A 195 1.76 3.96 -8.37
CA ALA A 195 1.16 3.58 -7.10
C ALA A 195 0.14 2.42 -7.21
N ALA A 196 -0.54 2.29 -8.35
CA ALA A 196 -1.48 1.19 -8.57
C ALA A 196 -0.74 -0.13 -8.76
N SER A 197 0.36 -0.12 -9.51
CA SER A 197 1.25 -1.27 -9.66
C SER A 197 1.86 -1.67 -8.32
N ALA A 198 2.29 -0.70 -7.49
CA ALA A 198 2.81 -0.96 -6.16
C ALA A 198 1.79 -1.67 -5.26
N ALA A 199 0.54 -1.20 -5.23
CA ALA A 199 -0.52 -1.83 -4.42
C ALA A 199 -0.87 -3.23 -4.92
N ARG A 200 -0.85 -3.46 -6.22
CA ARG A 200 -1.12 -4.77 -6.82
C ARG A 200 0.00 -5.77 -6.51
N GLU A 201 1.26 -5.40 -6.72
CA GLU A 201 2.41 -6.25 -6.39
C GLU A 201 2.41 -6.59 -4.89
N ALA A 202 2.18 -5.60 -4.02
CA ALA A 202 2.07 -5.82 -2.59
C ALA A 202 0.94 -6.82 -2.24
N THR A 203 -0.21 -6.72 -2.92
CA THR A 203 -1.34 -7.65 -2.73
C THR A 203 -0.97 -9.08 -3.14
N GLN A 204 -0.25 -9.25 -4.25
CA GLN A 204 0.21 -10.56 -4.72
C GLN A 204 1.22 -11.18 -3.75
N ILE A 205 2.21 -10.40 -3.30
CA ILE A 205 3.23 -10.82 -2.33
C ILE A 205 2.57 -11.35 -1.05
N LEU A 206 1.64 -10.58 -0.49
CA LEU A 206 0.95 -10.94 0.76
C LEU A 206 -0.02 -12.12 0.60
N SER A 207 -0.56 -12.35 -0.61
CA SER A 207 -1.44 -13.48 -0.91
C SER A 207 -0.69 -14.77 -1.18
N SER A 208 0.53 -14.69 -1.69
CA SER A 208 1.37 -15.86 -2.06
C SER A 208 2.09 -16.49 -0.87
N SER A 209 1.99 -15.88 0.32
CA SER A 209 2.66 -16.32 1.54
C SER A 209 1.66 -17.08 2.43
N LYS A 210 1.38 -18.33 2.06
CA LYS A 210 0.70 -19.31 2.91
C LYS A 210 1.67 -20.36 3.40
#